data_fccdab5d9141531ac20997d475d35903
#
_entry.id   fccdab5d9141531ac20997d475d35903
#
_cell.length_a   1.000
_cell.length_b   1.000
_cell.length_c   1.000
_cell.angle_alpha   90.00
_cell.angle_beta   90.00
_cell.angle_gamma   90.00
#
_symmetry.space_group_name_H-M   'P 1'
#
loop_
_entity.id
_entity.type
_entity.pdbx_description
1 polymer ?
#
loop_
_entity_poly.entity_id
_entity_poly.type
_entity_poly.pdbx_seq_one_letter_code
_entity_poly.pdbx_strand_id
1 'polypeptide(L)'
;MIEKTTIPAGHGKAFILNKSQTISVINTYGTQVVDCWAFNKANTNEYMSMEASRVWSQRLNPILGDTFVTNNRNKILTIVEDTSPGIHDTFMAACDEKRYKLLGVKKYHRNCCDNLVEALKAVSYTHLRAHETSI
;
A
#
# COMPACT_ATOMS: atom_id res chain seq x y z
N MET A 1 -19.50 -12.83 -5.32
CA MET A 1 -20.10 -11.52 -4.97
C MET A 1 -18.97 -10.48 -4.94
N ILE A 2 -19.15 -9.36 -5.60
CA ILE A 2 -18.18 -8.25 -5.57
C ILE A 2 -18.61 -7.32 -4.44
N GLU A 3 -17.76 -7.17 -3.43
CA GLU A 3 -17.96 -6.17 -2.38
C GLU A 3 -17.29 -4.87 -2.82
N LYS A 4 -18.03 -3.77 -2.79
CA LYS A 4 -17.54 -2.44 -3.13
C LYS A 4 -17.54 -1.54 -1.90
N THR A 5 -16.40 -0.93 -1.61
CA THR A 5 -16.27 0.03 -0.50
C THR A 5 -15.68 1.33 -1.04
N THR A 6 -16.25 2.46 -0.64
CA THR A 6 -15.67 3.77 -0.89
C THR A 6 -14.75 4.15 0.27
N ILE A 7 -13.52 4.54 -0.05
CA ILE A 7 -12.56 5.07 0.92
C ILE A 7 -12.56 6.59 0.76
N PRO A 8 -12.97 7.36 1.79
CA PRO A 8 -12.92 8.81 1.71
C PRO A 8 -11.49 9.32 1.51
N ALA A 9 -11.33 10.46 0.86
CA ALA A 9 -10.03 11.13 0.74
C ALA A 9 -9.38 11.32 2.12
N GLY A 10 -8.07 11.14 2.19
CA GLY A 10 -7.31 11.24 3.44
C GLY A 10 -7.52 10.08 4.43
N HIS A 11 -8.13 8.99 4.02
CA HIS A 11 -8.35 7.79 4.84
C HIS A 11 -7.74 6.56 4.20
N GLY A 12 -7.62 5.49 4.98
CA GLY A 12 -7.16 4.18 4.55
C GLY A 12 -8.16 3.08 4.93
N LYS A 13 -8.07 1.96 4.25
CA LYS A 13 -8.82 0.75 4.60
C LYS A 13 -7.98 -0.49 4.36
N ALA A 14 -8.06 -1.45 5.26
CA ALA A 14 -7.45 -2.75 5.10
C ALA A 14 -8.49 -3.81 4.72
N PHE A 15 -8.06 -4.77 3.91
CA PHE A 15 -8.84 -5.90 3.47
C PHE A 15 -8.07 -7.18 3.70
N ILE A 16 -8.75 -8.26 4.05
CA ILE A 16 -8.16 -9.59 4.11
C ILE A 16 -8.46 -10.28 2.79
N LEU A 17 -7.40 -10.69 2.09
CA LEU A 17 -7.48 -11.43 0.85
C LEU A 17 -6.95 -12.84 1.05
N ASN A 18 -7.67 -13.82 0.55
CA ASN A 18 -7.19 -15.19 0.43
C ASN A 18 -6.49 -15.40 -0.92
N LYS A 19 -5.72 -16.46 -1.03
CA LYS A 19 -5.08 -16.85 -2.28
C LYS A 19 -6.11 -16.91 -3.42
N SER A 20 -5.75 -16.38 -4.57
CA SER A 20 -6.57 -16.29 -5.78
C SER A 20 -7.73 -15.30 -5.74
N GLN A 21 -7.89 -14.54 -4.68
CA GLN A 21 -8.79 -13.39 -4.68
C GLN A 21 -8.12 -12.17 -5.31
N THR A 22 -8.93 -11.33 -5.92
CA THR A 22 -8.48 -10.08 -6.54
C THR A 22 -9.08 -8.89 -5.81
N ILE A 23 -8.29 -7.85 -5.62
CA ILE A 23 -8.74 -6.53 -5.19
C ILE A 23 -8.58 -5.56 -6.35
N SER A 24 -9.60 -4.74 -6.59
CA SER A 24 -9.54 -3.67 -7.59
C SER A 24 -9.53 -2.32 -6.88
N VAL A 25 -8.53 -1.50 -7.19
CA VAL A 25 -8.41 -0.13 -6.68
C VAL A 25 -8.88 0.82 -7.78
N ILE A 26 -9.98 1.54 -7.53
CA ILE A 26 -10.58 2.45 -8.50
C ILE A 26 -10.35 3.89 -8.06
N ASN A 27 -9.55 4.62 -8.84
CA ASN A 27 -9.38 6.06 -8.68
C ASN A 27 -10.46 6.77 -9.51
N THR A 28 -11.60 7.01 -8.89
CA THR A 28 -12.84 7.45 -9.58
C THR A 28 -12.66 8.72 -10.41
N TYR A 29 -11.87 9.66 -9.92
CA TYR A 29 -11.68 10.96 -10.59
C TYR A 29 -10.27 11.10 -11.22
N GLY A 30 -9.40 10.12 -11.04
CA GLY A 30 -8.02 10.17 -11.54
C GLY A 30 -7.15 11.25 -10.89
N THR A 31 -7.54 11.79 -9.75
CA THR A 31 -6.90 12.94 -9.10
C THR A 31 -6.22 12.62 -7.78
N GLN A 32 -6.27 11.37 -7.35
CA GLN A 32 -5.69 10.92 -6.07
C GLN A 32 -4.57 9.92 -6.31
N VAL A 33 -3.53 10.02 -5.50
CA VAL A 33 -2.53 8.96 -5.34
C VAL A 33 -3.04 7.99 -4.30
N VAL A 34 -2.83 6.68 -4.52
CA VAL A 34 -3.22 5.63 -3.59
C VAL A 34 -1.97 4.87 -3.17
N ASP A 35 -1.61 5.00 -1.90
CA ASP A 35 -0.57 4.18 -1.29
C ASP A 35 -1.10 2.78 -1.00
N CYS A 36 -0.32 1.76 -1.32
CA CYS A 36 -0.71 0.36 -1.17
C CYS A 36 0.36 -0.42 -0.39
N TRP A 37 -0.08 -1.17 0.61
CA TRP A 37 0.73 -2.11 1.37
C TRP A 37 0.09 -3.48 1.37
N ALA A 38 0.91 -4.51 1.45
CA ALA A 38 0.44 -5.87 1.66
C ALA A 38 1.30 -6.58 2.71
N PHE A 39 0.66 -7.33 3.57
CA PHE A 39 1.29 -8.07 4.66
C PHE A 39 0.86 -9.53 4.61
N ASN A 40 1.75 -10.43 4.98
CA ASN A 40 1.37 -11.81 5.25
C ASN A 40 0.47 -11.83 6.50
N LYS A 41 -0.76 -12.33 6.34
CA LYS A 41 -1.75 -12.39 7.43
C LYS A 41 -1.26 -13.20 8.63
N ALA A 42 -0.50 -14.26 8.41
CA ALA A 42 0.02 -15.12 9.48
C ALA A 42 1.23 -14.53 10.20
N ASN A 43 1.99 -13.66 9.51
CA ASN A 43 3.19 -13.03 10.04
C ASN A 43 3.40 -11.66 9.39
N THR A 44 2.97 -10.62 10.05
CA THR A 44 3.04 -9.24 9.53
C THR A 44 4.47 -8.67 9.45
N ASN A 45 5.47 -9.35 10.00
CA ASN A 45 6.89 -9.04 9.74
C ASN A 45 7.31 -9.43 8.32
N GLU A 46 6.49 -10.17 7.61
CA GLU A 46 6.61 -10.40 6.19
C GLU A 46 5.65 -9.48 5.43
N TYR A 47 6.21 -8.52 4.71
CA TYR A 47 5.48 -7.46 4.02
C TYR A 47 5.98 -7.25 2.60
N MET A 48 5.14 -6.67 1.75
CA MET A 48 5.48 -6.30 0.39
C MET A 48 6.62 -5.28 0.39
N SER A 49 7.74 -5.64 -0.24
CA SER A 49 8.96 -4.81 -0.34
C SER A 49 9.14 -4.30 -1.76
N MET A 50 9.18 -2.98 -1.92
CA MET A 50 9.39 -2.38 -3.24
C MET A 50 10.81 -2.59 -3.74
N GLU A 51 11.83 -2.53 -2.87
CA GLU A 51 13.21 -2.85 -3.24
C GLU A 51 13.33 -4.27 -3.79
N ALA A 52 12.78 -5.23 -3.06
CA ALA A 52 12.77 -6.62 -3.47
C ALA A 52 12.00 -6.84 -4.78
N SER A 53 10.87 -6.16 -4.93
CA SER A 53 10.02 -6.27 -6.12
C SER A 53 10.68 -5.68 -7.36
N ARG A 54 11.39 -4.55 -7.23
CA ARG A 54 12.17 -3.98 -8.35
C ARG A 54 13.28 -4.92 -8.82
N VAL A 55 13.98 -5.55 -7.89
CA VAL A 55 15.01 -6.56 -8.24
C VAL A 55 14.36 -7.78 -8.90
N TRP A 56 13.21 -8.20 -8.40
CA TRP A 56 12.48 -9.36 -8.92
C TRP A 56 11.98 -9.12 -10.36
N SER A 57 11.36 -7.98 -10.63
CA SER A 57 10.81 -7.63 -11.94
C SER A 57 11.85 -7.04 -12.88
N GLN A 58 13.00 -6.56 -12.35
CA GLN A 58 14.00 -5.76 -13.07
C GLN A 58 13.40 -4.48 -13.68
N ARG A 59 12.40 -3.89 -13.01
CA ARG A 59 11.70 -2.68 -13.45
C ARG A 59 11.60 -1.67 -12.32
N LEU A 60 11.62 -0.39 -12.67
CA LEU A 60 11.38 0.72 -11.77
C LEU A 60 9.88 1.06 -11.71
N ASN A 61 9.20 0.95 -12.85
CA ASN A 61 7.76 1.12 -12.98
C ASN A 61 7.12 -0.25 -13.30
N PRO A 62 6.31 -0.81 -12.39
CA PRO A 62 5.68 -2.10 -12.62
C PRO A 62 4.63 -2.02 -13.72
N ILE A 63 4.45 -3.11 -14.44
CA ILE A 63 3.49 -3.25 -15.54
C ILE A 63 2.58 -4.45 -15.31
N LEU A 64 1.56 -4.59 -16.14
CA LEU A 64 0.67 -5.75 -16.18
C LEU A 64 1.47 -7.07 -16.22
N GLY A 65 1.15 -8.00 -15.33
CA GLY A 65 1.82 -9.29 -15.17
C GLY A 65 2.97 -9.28 -14.15
N ASP A 66 3.48 -8.12 -13.76
CA ASP A 66 4.53 -8.05 -12.74
C ASP A 66 3.99 -8.50 -11.37
N THR A 67 4.86 -9.17 -10.63
CA THR A 67 4.56 -9.69 -9.29
C THR A 67 5.38 -8.93 -8.25
N PHE A 68 4.70 -8.41 -7.25
CA PHE A 68 5.34 -7.89 -6.05
C PHE A 68 5.74 -9.03 -5.12
N VAL A 69 6.89 -8.88 -4.49
CA VAL A 69 7.41 -9.86 -3.53
C VAL A 69 7.62 -9.22 -2.15
N THR A 70 7.67 -10.07 -1.13
CA THR A 70 7.91 -9.66 0.24
C THR A 70 9.41 -9.41 0.51
N ASN A 71 9.71 -8.87 1.69
CA ASN A 71 11.08 -8.80 2.21
C ASN A 71 11.78 -10.17 2.28
N ASN A 72 11.01 -11.26 2.34
CA ASN A 72 11.50 -12.66 2.26
C ASN A 72 11.52 -13.23 0.85
N ARG A 73 11.24 -12.42 -0.18
CA ARG A 73 11.19 -12.83 -1.60
C ARG A 73 10.03 -13.78 -1.96
N ASN A 74 9.01 -13.89 -1.11
CA ASN A 74 7.79 -14.62 -1.44
C ASN A 74 6.85 -13.76 -2.29
N LYS A 75 6.19 -14.35 -3.27
CA LYS A 75 5.17 -13.66 -4.09
C LYS A 75 3.98 -13.28 -3.21
N ILE A 76 3.51 -12.04 -3.31
CA ILE A 76 2.39 -11.56 -2.50
C ILE A 76 1.24 -11.01 -3.34
N LEU A 77 1.50 -10.18 -4.34
CA LEU A 77 0.50 -9.63 -5.25
C LEU A 77 1.00 -9.68 -6.69
N THR A 78 0.09 -9.84 -7.65
CA THR A 78 0.39 -9.75 -9.08
C THR A 78 -0.58 -8.77 -9.73
N ILE A 79 -0.09 -7.89 -10.59
CA ILE A 79 -0.93 -6.98 -11.38
C ILE A 79 -1.60 -7.80 -12.49
N VAL A 80 -2.89 -8.04 -12.33
CA VAL A 80 -3.66 -8.84 -13.31
C VAL A 80 -4.48 -7.98 -14.27
N GLU A 81 -4.69 -6.71 -13.93
CA GLU A 81 -5.35 -5.73 -14.78
C GLU A 81 -4.83 -4.34 -14.42
N ASP A 82 -4.62 -3.49 -15.42
CA ASP A 82 -4.28 -2.08 -15.25
C ASP A 82 -4.88 -1.27 -16.39
N THR A 83 -5.95 -0.53 -16.10
CA THR A 83 -6.62 0.37 -17.03
C THR A 83 -6.26 1.84 -16.78
N SER A 84 -5.33 2.11 -15.86
CA SER A 84 -4.78 3.43 -15.57
C SER A 84 -3.74 3.85 -16.63
N PRO A 85 -3.19 5.08 -16.57
CA PRO A 85 -2.05 5.47 -17.41
C PRO A 85 -0.78 4.63 -17.21
N GLY A 86 -0.75 3.71 -16.24
CA GLY A 86 0.36 2.79 -15.98
C GLY A 86 1.58 3.46 -15.35
N ILE A 87 1.40 4.57 -14.66
CA ILE A 87 2.48 5.27 -13.95
C ILE A 87 2.36 4.95 -12.46
N HIS A 88 3.26 4.11 -11.96
CA HIS A 88 3.27 3.65 -10.57
C HIS A 88 4.61 3.95 -9.92
N ASP A 89 4.59 4.66 -8.79
CA ASP A 89 5.79 4.99 -8.03
C ASP A 89 6.12 3.87 -7.04
N THR A 90 7.32 3.33 -7.13
CA THR A 90 7.85 2.31 -6.21
C THR A 90 8.96 2.83 -5.31
N PHE A 91 9.24 4.14 -5.31
CA PHE A 91 10.36 4.76 -4.62
C PHE A 91 9.95 5.67 -3.48
N MET A 92 8.90 6.48 -3.68
CA MET A 92 8.53 7.49 -2.71
C MET A 92 7.90 6.83 -1.49
N ALA A 93 8.47 7.13 -0.32
CA ALA A 93 7.90 6.70 0.95
C ALA A 93 6.55 7.37 1.18
N ALA A 94 5.63 6.64 1.82
CA ALA A 94 4.36 7.18 2.27
C ALA A 94 4.57 8.39 3.18
N CYS A 95 3.67 9.36 3.09
CA CYS A 95 3.74 10.56 3.92
C CYS A 95 3.46 10.24 5.39
N ASP A 96 4.14 10.95 6.27
CA ASP A 96 4.00 10.88 7.72
C ASP A 96 3.92 12.28 8.35
N GLU A 97 3.71 12.31 9.66
CA GLU A 97 3.64 13.57 10.43
C GLU A 97 4.93 14.41 10.30
N LYS A 98 6.09 13.76 10.28
CA LYS A 98 7.39 14.46 10.18
C LYS A 98 7.55 15.16 8.85
N ARG A 99 7.13 14.52 7.75
CA ARG A 99 7.11 15.14 6.44
C ARG A 99 6.24 16.40 6.40
N TYR A 100 5.04 16.34 6.98
CA TYR A 100 4.17 17.52 7.05
C TYR A 100 4.75 18.65 7.90
N LYS A 101 5.43 18.34 9.00
CA LYS A 101 6.17 19.33 9.79
C LYS A 101 7.29 20.01 8.97
N LEU A 102 8.03 19.25 8.19
CA LEU A 102 9.05 19.79 7.27
C LEU A 102 8.45 20.70 6.20
N LEU A 103 7.22 20.45 5.77
CA LEU A 103 6.47 21.28 4.82
C LEU A 103 5.83 22.51 5.49
N GLY A 104 6.07 22.74 6.79
CA GLY A 104 5.57 23.90 7.52
C GLY A 104 4.16 23.77 8.10
N VAL A 105 3.59 22.59 8.07
CA VAL A 105 2.26 22.32 8.68
C VAL A 105 2.40 22.29 10.20
N LYS A 106 1.72 23.21 10.87
CA LYS A 106 1.82 23.39 12.35
C LYS A 106 0.85 22.55 13.15
N LYS A 107 -0.28 22.18 12.55
CA LYS A 107 -1.32 21.35 13.19
C LYS A 107 -1.22 19.92 12.69
N TYR A 108 -1.84 18.99 13.42
CA TYR A 108 -1.96 17.61 12.96
C TYR A 108 -2.60 17.56 11.58
N HIS A 109 -2.00 16.81 10.68
CA HIS A 109 -2.51 16.52 9.35
C HIS A 109 -2.58 15.00 9.18
N ARG A 110 -3.73 14.49 8.72
CA ARG A 110 -3.83 13.07 8.37
C ARG A 110 -2.77 12.71 7.33
N ASN A 111 -2.19 11.54 7.50
CA ASN A 111 -1.10 11.08 6.66
C ASN A 111 -1.24 9.58 6.39
N CYS A 112 -0.54 9.10 5.38
CA CYS A 112 -0.67 7.73 4.92
C CYS A 112 -0.20 6.71 5.96
N CYS A 113 0.85 7.02 6.72
CA CYS A 113 1.34 6.12 7.77
C CYS A 113 0.33 5.95 8.91
N ASP A 114 -0.28 7.03 9.39
CA ASP A 114 -1.32 6.95 10.42
C ASP A 114 -2.58 6.26 9.90
N ASN A 115 -2.96 6.52 8.64
CA ASN A 115 -4.07 5.85 7.99
C ASN A 115 -3.87 4.34 7.88
N LEU A 116 -2.64 3.88 7.57
CA LEU A 116 -2.29 2.47 7.56
C LEU A 116 -2.48 1.83 8.92
N VAL A 117 -1.94 2.46 9.98
CA VAL A 117 -2.06 1.95 11.35
C VAL A 117 -3.52 1.86 11.79
N GLU A 118 -4.32 2.91 11.50
CA GLU A 118 -5.76 2.93 11.79
C GLU A 118 -6.50 1.81 11.05
N ALA A 119 -6.22 1.63 9.76
CA ALA A 119 -6.85 0.59 8.94
C ALA A 119 -6.49 -0.83 9.41
N LEU A 120 -5.24 -1.07 9.79
CA LEU A 120 -4.80 -2.37 10.31
C LEU A 120 -5.40 -2.69 11.68
N LYS A 121 -5.55 -1.70 12.56
CA LYS A 121 -6.27 -1.88 13.84
C LYS A 121 -7.72 -2.33 13.63
N ALA A 122 -8.38 -1.80 12.62
CA ALA A 122 -9.76 -2.18 12.30
C ALA A 122 -9.93 -3.65 11.89
N VAL A 123 -8.85 -4.32 11.42
CA VAL A 123 -8.82 -5.75 11.11
C VAL A 123 -7.99 -6.55 12.13
N SER A 124 -7.85 -6.05 13.36
CA SER A 124 -7.24 -6.71 14.53
C SER A 124 -5.70 -6.84 14.50
N TYR A 125 -4.98 -5.99 13.77
CA TYR A 125 -3.53 -5.91 13.82
C TYR A 125 -3.09 -4.67 14.62
N THR A 126 -2.79 -4.84 15.92
CA THR A 126 -2.56 -3.72 16.85
C THR A 126 -1.09 -3.39 17.12
N HIS A 127 -0.14 -4.20 16.63
CA HIS A 127 1.27 -4.13 17.02
C HIS A 127 2.22 -3.55 15.98
N LEU A 128 1.72 -3.15 14.80
CA LEU A 128 2.55 -2.49 13.79
C LEU A 128 2.80 -1.03 14.17
N ARG A 129 4.07 -0.63 14.18
CA ARG A 129 4.50 0.74 14.40
C ARG A 129 4.73 1.45 13.05
N ALA A 130 4.46 2.74 13.00
CA ALA A 130 4.55 3.52 11.76
C ALA A 130 5.94 3.49 11.08
N HIS A 131 7.02 3.33 11.85
CA HIS A 131 8.37 3.24 11.30
C HIS A 131 8.74 1.87 10.72
N GLU A 132 7.94 0.85 10.94
CA GLU A 132 8.12 -0.47 10.32
C GLU A 132 7.60 -0.49 8.86
N THR A 133 6.93 0.57 8.45
CA THR A 133 6.37 0.73 7.10
C THR A 133 7.19 1.67 6.21
N SER A 134 8.20 2.34 6.77
CA SER A 134 9.08 3.25 6.03
C SER A 134 10.45 2.60 5.80
N ILE A 135 10.51 1.73 4.84
CA ILE A 135 11.75 1.25 4.26
C ILE A 135 11.76 1.60 2.79
#